data_43686a66804755847da039538bf2b44f
#
_entry.id   43686a66804755847da039538bf2b44f
#
_cell.length_a   1.000
_cell.length_b   1.000
_cell.length_c   1.000
_cell.angle_alpha   90.00
_cell.angle_beta   90.00
_cell.angle_gamma   90.00
#
_symmetry.space_group_name_H-M   'P 1'
#
loop_
_entity.id
_entity.type
_entity.pdbx_description
1 polymer ?
#
loop_
_entity_poly.entity_id
_entity_poly.type
_entity_poly.pdbx_seq_one_letter_code
_entity_poly.pdbx_strand_id
1 'polypeptide(L)'
;MVVVSRDITERIKYDEEIRNLAFYDTLTQLPNRRLLNDRLDQAMAASKRSGLYGALMFFDLDNFKSLNDTHGHSVGDLLLVEVAHRINHCVREVDTVARLGGDEFVVVFSELDVDKAKSATQASIVAEKIRAVLAEPYMLRIQHEGKAETTIEHHCTSSIGAVLFINHEASSEDIIKWADMAMYQAKEAGGNLIQFSDSKA
;
A
#
# COMPACT_ATOMS: atom_id res chain seq x y z
N MET A 1 47.23 2.79 3.89
CA MET A 1 46.08 2.46 4.76
C MET A 1 44.80 3.21 4.39
N VAL A 2 44.78 4.08 3.38
CA VAL A 2 43.63 4.89 2.94
C VAL A 2 42.77 4.18 1.86
N VAL A 3 43.36 3.27 1.07
CA VAL A 3 42.68 2.59 -0.05
C VAL A 3 41.60 1.59 0.41
N VAL A 4 41.80 0.91 1.53
CA VAL A 4 40.87 -0.12 2.08
C VAL A 4 39.57 0.51 2.60
N SER A 5 39.61 1.72 3.14
CA SER A 5 38.44 2.43 3.66
C SER A 5 37.47 2.91 2.54
N ARG A 6 38.02 3.28 1.39
CA ARG A 6 37.22 3.76 0.25
C ARG A 6 36.45 2.62 -0.43
N ASP A 7 37.08 1.47 -0.54
CA ASP A 7 36.49 0.27 -1.18
C ASP A 7 35.33 -0.30 -0.36
N ILE A 8 35.44 -0.30 0.98
CA ILE A 8 34.37 -0.78 1.88
C ILE A 8 33.15 0.15 1.82
N THR A 9 33.35 1.48 1.75
CA THR A 9 32.22 2.44 1.71
C THR A 9 31.47 2.36 0.40
N GLU A 10 32.14 2.18 -0.74
CA GLU A 10 31.51 1.96 -2.03
C GLU A 10 30.76 0.64 -2.05
N ARG A 11 31.33 -0.44 -1.53
CA ARG A 11 30.68 -1.75 -1.45
C ARG A 11 29.40 -1.71 -0.59
N ILE A 12 29.46 -1.05 0.58
CA ILE A 12 28.26 -0.90 1.43
C ILE A 12 27.16 -0.14 0.71
N LYS A 13 27.47 0.94 -0.01
CA LYS A 13 26.50 1.70 -0.82
C LYS A 13 25.86 0.83 -1.91
N TYR A 14 26.65 0.07 -2.65
CA TYR A 14 26.13 -0.85 -3.67
C TYR A 14 25.25 -1.93 -3.06
N ASP A 15 25.63 -2.52 -1.93
CA ASP A 15 24.84 -3.53 -1.24
C ASP A 15 23.52 -2.95 -0.73
N GLU A 16 23.50 -1.71 -0.21
CA GLU A 16 22.28 -1.00 0.18
C GLU A 16 21.39 -0.67 -1.02
N GLU A 17 21.96 -0.22 -2.14
CA GLU A 17 21.23 0.07 -3.37
C GLU A 17 20.60 -1.19 -3.96
N ILE A 18 21.35 -2.29 -4.03
CA ILE A 18 20.85 -3.60 -4.46
C ILE A 18 19.70 -4.06 -3.53
N ARG A 19 19.86 -3.90 -2.21
CA ARG A 19 18.82 -4.23 -1.24
C ARG A 19 17.56 -3.39 -1.45
N ASN A 20 17.72 -2.08 -1.65
CA ASN A 20 16.59 -1.18 -1.88
C ASN A 20 15.85 -1.57 -3.16
N LEU A 21 16.55 -1.80 -4.26
CA LEU A 21 15.94 -2.26 -5.51
C LEU A 21 15.25 -3.63 -5.40
N ALA A 22 15.76 -4.52 -4.53
CA ALA A 22 15.20 -5.85 -4.34
C ALA A 22 13.91 -5.87 -3.50
N PHE A 23 13.70 -4.88 -2.60
CA PHE A 23 12.66 -4.92 -1.57
C PHE A 23 11.72 -3.71 -1.58
N TYR A 24 12.06 -2.63 -2.26
CA TYR A 24 11.26 -1.40 -2.29
C TYR A 24 10.87 -1.00 -3.71
N ASP A 25 9.73 -0.35 -3.83
CA ASP A 25 9.29 0.31 -5.06
C ASP A 25 10.14 1.57 -5.30
N THR A 26 10.71 1.71 -6.49
CA THR A 26 11.66 2.80 -6.79
C THR A 26 11.01 4.18 -6.83
N LEU A 27 9.71 4.26 -7.13
CA LEU A 27 8.98 5.52 -7.22
C LEU A 27 8.54 6.01 -5.83
N THR A 28 7.86 5.15 -5.08
CA THR A 28 7.21 5.52 -3.82
C THR A 28 8.05 5.21 -2.59
N GLN A 29 9.14 4.45 -2.74
CA GLN A 29 9.98 3.94 -1.65
C GLN A 29 9.24 3.07 -0.63
N LEU A 30 8.03 2.63 -0.95
CA LEU A 30 7.28 1.65 -0.17
C LEU A 30 7.83 0.23 -0.38
N PRO A 31 7.64 -0.69 0.55
CA PRO A 31 7.78 -2.12 0.33
C PRO A 31 7.17 -2.55 -1.00
N ASN A 32 7.93 -3.33 -1.79
CA ASN A 32 7.44 -3.94 -3.01
C ASN A 32 6.72 -5.28 -2.69
N ARG A 33 6.22 -5.99 -3.72
CA ARG A 33 5.54 -7.28 -3.58
C ARG A 33 6.37 -8.31 -2.78
N ARG A 34 7.69 -8.33 -2.96
CA ARG A 34 8.56 -9.29 -2.27
C ARG A 34 8.62 -9.02 -0.77
N LEU A 35 8.83 -7.76 -0.38
CA LEU A 35 8.86 -7.38 1.03
C LEU A 35 7.48 -7.46 1.68
N LEU A 36 6.40 -7.16 0.94
CA LEU A 36 5.04 -7.35 1.41
C LEU A 36 4.78 -8.80 1.82
N ASN A 37 5.15 -9.78 0.97
CA ASN A 37 4.93 -11.20 1.26
C ASN A 37 5.67 -11.62 2.55
N ASP A 38 6.93 -11.21 2.71
CA ASP A 38 7.70 -11.47 3.93
C ASP A 38 7.03 -10.86 5.18
N ARG A 39 6.54 -9.62 5.07
CA ARG A 39 5.85 -8.94 6.17
C ARG A 39 4.50 -9.57 6.51
N LEU A 40 3.75 -10.01 5.51
CA LEU A 40 2.50 -10.72 5.72
C LEU A 40 2.72 -12.07 6.41
N ASP A 41 3.71 -12.85 5.98
CA ASP A 41 4.06 -14.12 6.62
C ASP A 41 4.48 -13.90 8.08
N GLN A 42 5.23 -12.84 8.38
CA GLN A 42 5.59 -12.44 9.75
C GLN A 42 4.35 -12.06 10.57
N ALA A 43 3.41 -11.28 10.01
CA ALA A 43 2.17 -10.89 10.67
C ALA A 43 1.27 -12.10 10.96
N MET A 44 1.15 -13.05 10.03
CA MET A 44 0.43 -14.31 10.22
C MET A 44 1.07 -15.17 11.32
N ALA A 45 2.40 -15.27 11.34
CA ALA A 45 3.12 -15.98 12.41
C ALA A 45 2.95 -15.31 13.77
N ALA A 46 2.91 -13.98 13.83
CA ALA A 46 2.63 -13.22 15.06
C ALA A 46 1.18 -13.46 15.53
N SER A 47 0.19 -13.40 14.63
CA SER A 47 -1.22 -13.71 14.89
C SER A 47 -1.38 -15.12 15.49
N LYS A 48 -0.70 -16.12 14.93
CA LYS A 48 -0.73 -17.49 15.46
C LYS A 48 -0.21 -17.59 16.91
N ARG A 49 0.80 -16.81 17.27
CA ARG A 49 1.37 -16.82 18.63
C ARG A 49 0.51 -16.06 19.63
N SER A 50 -0.03 -14.92 19.22
CA SER A 50 -0.78 -14.01 20.11
C SER A 50 -2.28 -14.35 20.20
N GLY A 51 -2.84 -15.02 19.18
CA GLY A 51 -4.29 -15.22 19.03
C GLY A 51 -5.04 -13.92 18.61
N LEU A 52 -4.29 -12.87 18.21
CA LEU A 52 -4.86 -11.61 17.73
C LEU A 52 -5.11 -11.69 16.22
N TYR A 53 -6.19 -11.08 15.76
CA TYR A 53 -6.44 -10.92 14.33
C TYR A 53 -5.45 -9.95 13.70
N GLY A 54 -5.14 -10.19 12.44
CA GLY A 54 -4.59 -9.23 11.52
C GLY A 54 -5.59 -8.89 10.41
N ALA A 55 -5.28 -7.89 9.61
CA ALA A 55 -6.04 -7.56 8.41
C ALA A 55 -5.11 -7.22 7.25
N LEU A 56 -5.56 -7.52 6.04
CA LEU A 56 -4.95 -7.03 4.81
C LEU A 56 -6.00 -6.23 4.04
N MET A 57 -5.58 -5.07 3.55
CA MET A 57 -6.38 -4.24 2.66
C MET A 57 -5.66 -4.08 1.33
N PHE A 58 -6.39 -4.29 0.24
CA PHE A 58 -5.93 -4.07 -1.13
C PHE A 58 -6.63 -2.84 -1.69
N PHE A 59 -5.87 -1.94 -2.28
CA PHE A 59 -6.35 -0.66 -2.81
C PHE A 59 -6.02 -0.56 -4.29
N ASP A 60 -6.92 0.02 -5.05
CA ASP A 60 -6.70 0.41 -6.43
C ASP A 60 -7.33 1.80 -6.65
N LEU A 61 -6.61 2.67 -7.35
CA LEU A 61 -7.05 4.04 -7.60
C LEU A 61 -8.08 4.07 -8.72
N ASP A 62 -9.26 4.61 -8.43
CA ASP A 62 -10.32 4.74 -9.41
C ASP A 62 -9.92 5.74 -10.50
N ASN A 63 -10.05 5.34 -11.78
CA ASN A 63 -9.76 6.17 -12.95
C ASN A 63 -8.31 6.69 -13.09
N PHE A 64 -7.32 6.08 -12.45
CA PHE A 64 -5.90 6.46 -12.56
C PHE A 64 -5.41 6.51 -14.01
N LYS A 65 -5.85 5.57 -14.84
CA LYS A 65 -5.50 5.55 -16.26
C LYS A 65 -5.93 6.83 -16.98
N SER A 66 -7.10 7.38 -16.66
CA SER A 66 -7.59 8.63 -17.28
C SER A 66 -6.67 9.84 -16.97
N LEU A 67 -6.09 9.90 -15.77
CA LEU A 67 -5.09 10.90 -15.43
C LEU A 67 -3.85 10.77 -16.33
N ASN A 68 -3.31 9.56 -16.47
CA ASN A 68 -2.15 9.29 -17.31
C ASN A 68 -2.42 9.62 -18.79
N ASP A 69 -3.59 9.25 -19.30
CA ASP A 69 -3.98 9.50 -20.70
C ASP A 69 -4.13 11.02 -20.97
N THR A 70 -4.54 11.80 -19.97
CA THR A 70 -4.77 13.25 -20.10
C THR A 70 -3.52 14.09 -19.86
N HIS A 71 -2.71 13.74 -18.84
CA HIS A 71 -1.62 14.57 -18.34
C HIS A 71 -0.24 13.92 -18.46
N GLY A 72 -0.17 12.65 -18.88
CA GLY A 72 1.05 11.88 -19.03
C GLY A 72 1.50 11.19 -17.74
N HIS A 73 2.40 10.21 -17.89
CA HIS A 73 2.88 9.35 -16.80
C HIS A 73 3.57 10.12 -15.67
N SER A 74 4.27 11.22 -15.98
CA SER A 74 4.95 12.02 -14.95
C SER A 74 3.99 12.60 -13.92
N VAL A 75 2.76 12.95 -14.34
CA VAL A 75 1.71 13.43 -13.42
C VAL A 75 1.12 12.27 -12.61
N GLY A 76 0.94 11.11 -13.25
CA GLY A 76 0.56 9.89 -12.55
C GLY A 76 1.57 9.48 -11.48
N ASP A 77 2.86 9.61 -11.75
CA ASP A 77 3.94 9.34 -10.79
C ASP A 77 3.85 10.26 -9.57
N LEU A 78 3.58 11.56 -9.76
CA LEU A 78 3.35 12.50 -8.66
C LEU A 78 2.13 12.11 -7.82
N LEU A 79 1.03 11.69 -8.45
CA LEU A 79 -0.14 11.19 -7.73
C LEU A 79 0.20 9.96 -6.90
N LEU A 80 0.91 8.97 -7.46
CA LEU A 80 1.28 7.75 -6.76
C LEU A 80 2.17 8.01 -5.54
N VAL A 81 3.11 8.96 -5.62
CA VAL A 81 3.94 9.38 -4.49
C VAL A 81 3.09 10.02 -3.39
N GLU A 82 2.16 10.91 -3.77
CA GLU A 82 1.27 11.55 -2.79
C GLU A 82 0.29 10.55 -2.15
N VAL A 83 -0.24 9.60 -2.92
CA VAL A 83 -1.07 8.50 -2.40
C VAL A 83 -0.30 7.67 -1.37
N ALA A 84 0.94 7.28 -1.67
CA ALA A 84 1.81 6.55 -0.75
C ALA A 84 2.00 7.31 0.56
N HIS A 85 2.25 8.61 0.48
CA HIS A 85 2.40 9.51 1.63
C HIS A 85 1.11 9.57 2.47
N ARG A 86 -0.05 9.77 1.84
CA ARG A 86 -1.35 9.82 2.52
C ARG A 86 -1.69 8.52 3.24
N ILE A 87 -1.48 7.37 2.60
CA ILE A 87 -1.72 6.06 3.23
C ILE A 87 -0.81 5.88 4.47
N ASN A 88 0.48 6.17 4.35
CA ASN A 88 1.44 6.05 5.45
C ASN A 88 1.04 6.88 6.68
N HIS A 89 0.45 8.07 6.48
CA HIS A 89 -0.04 8.92 7.59
C HIS A 89 -1.33 8.41 8.23
N CYS A 90 -2.01 7.44 7.62
CA CYS A 90 -3.23 6.86 8.16
C CYS A 90 -2.99 5.66 9.08
N VAL A 91 -1.85 5.01 8.97
CA VAL A 91 -1.51 3.75 9.64
C VAL A 91 -0.45 3.94 10.72
N ARG A 92 -0.21 2.92 11.54
CA ARG A 92 0.81 2.92 12.59
C ARG A 92 2.17 2.52 11.99
N GLU A 93 3.26 2.86 12.68
CA GLU A 93 4.62 2.48 12.28
C GLU A 93 4.83 0.95 12.19
N VAL A 94 4.08 0.18 13.00
CA VAL A 94 4.14 -1.29 13.00
C VAL A 94 3.38 -1.92 11.83
N ASP A 95 2.48 -1.16 11.17
CA ASP A 95 1.74 -1.62 10.02
C ASP A 95 2.61 -1.52 8.76
N THR A 96 2.33 -2.33 7.77
CA THR A 96 3.11 -2.33 6.52
C THR A 96 2.27 -1.76 5.40
N VAL A 97 2.75 -0.70 4.75
CA VAL A 97 2.21 -0.17 3.49
C VAL A 97 3.12 -0.62 2.36
N ALA A 98 2.57 -1.16 1.30
CA ALA A 98 3.31 -1.64 0.14
C ALA A 98 2.67 -1.16 -1.18
N ARG A 99 3.47 -1.08 -2.26
CA ARG A 99 2.99 -0.90 -3.62
C ARG A 99 3.38 -2.10 -4.47
N LEU A 100 2.41 -2.69 -5.18
CA LEU A 100 2.62 -3.90 -5.97
C LEU A 100 3.00 -3.62 -7.43
N GLY A 101 2.64 -2.44 -7.91
CA GLY A 101 2.86 -1.95 -9.26
C GLY A 101 1.65 -1.14 -9.74
N GLY A 102 1.81 -0.34 -10.78
CA GLY A 102 0.72 0.51 -11.28
C GLY A 102 0.13 1.38 -10.16
N ASP A 103 -1.17 1.27 -9.96
CA ASP A 103 -2.00 1.96 -8.97
C ASP A 103 -2.44 1.06 -7.79
N GLU A 104 -1.81 -0.11 -7.65
CA GLU A 104 -2.12 -1.10 -6.61
C GLU A 104 -1.30 -0.87 -5.34
N PHE A 105 -1.97 -0.64 -4.22
CA PHE A 105 -1.38 -0.53 -2.89
C PHE A 105 -1.96 -1.59 -1.95
N VAL A 106 -1.18 -1.98 -0.95
CA VAL A 106 -1.61 -2.93 0.07
C VAL A 106 -1.19 -2.44 1.45
N VAL A 107 -2.07 -2.62 2.43
CA VAL A 107 -1.75 -2.39 3.84
C VAL A 107 -1.97 -3.67 4.63
N VAL A 108 -0.99 -4.03 5.45
CA VAL A 108 -1.07 -5.15 6.40
C VAL A 108 -1.10 -4.59 7.82
N PHE A 109 -2.16 -4.91 8.54
CA PHE A 109 -2.33 -4.59 9.96
C PHE A 109 -2.02 -5.82 10.81
N SER A 110 -1.20 -5.61 11.82
CA SER A 110 -0.89 -6.63 12.80
C SER A 110 -1.58 -6.33 14.14
N GLU A 111 -1.81 -7.36 14.94
CA GLU A 111 -2.21 -7.24 16.35
C GLU A 111 -3.44 -6.34 16.58
N LEU A 112 -4.57 -6.67 15.94
CA LEU A 112 -5.85 -5.98 16.16
C LEU A 112 -6.44 -6.40 17.51
N ASP A 113 -7.44 -7.29 17.55
CA ASP A 113 -8.10 -7.79 18.76
C ASP A 113 -8.23 -9.32 18.69
N VAL A 114 -8.51 -9.98 19.81
CA VAL A 114 -8.86 -11.40 19.86
C VAL A 114 -10.29 -11.65 19.35
N ASP A 115 -11.14 -10.63 19.39
CA ASP A 115 -12.51 -10.67 18.94
C ASP A 115 -12.60 -10.25 17.47
N LYS A 116 -13.20 -11.10 16.63
CA LYS A 116 -13.35 -10.86 15.19
C LYS A 116 -14.14 -9.59 14.89
N ALA A 117 -15.23 -9.35 15.62
CA ALA A 117 -16.09 -8.19 15.36
C ALA A 117 -15.40 -6.87 15.72
N LYS A 118 -14.64 -6.85 16.83
CA LYS A 118 -13.84 -5.70 17.19
C LYS A 118 -12.72 -5.45 16.19
N SER A 119 -12.04 -6.50 15.74
CA SER A 119 -10.99 -6.42 14.72
C SER A 119 -11.54 -5.90 13.38
N ALA A 120 -12.73 -6.36 12.97
CA ALA A 120 -13.42 -5.84 11.79
C ALA A 120 -13.75 -4.34 11.93
N THR A 121 -14.22 -3.93 13.11
CA THR A 121 -14.51 -2.52 13.40
C THR A 121 -13.24 -1.67 13.34
N GLN A 122 -12.14 -2.11 13.96
CA GLN A 122 -10.86 -1.40 13.93
C GLN A 122 -10.32 -1.27 12.49
N ALA A 123 -10.36 -2.36 11.72
CA ALA A 123 -9.95 -2.35 10.32
C ALA A 123 -10.84 -1.41 9.49
N SER A 124 -12.17 -1.45 9.68
CA SER A 124 -13.12 -0.59 8.98
C SER A 124 -12.88 0.91 9.24
N ILE A 125 -12.56 1.29 10.49
CA ILE A 125 -12.24 2.68 10.86
C ILE A 125 -11.01 3.16 10.09
N VAL A 126 -9.96 2.36 10.01
CA VAL A 126 -8.74 2.75 9.29
C VAL A 126 -8.96 2.75 7.78
N ALA A 127 -9.72 1.77 7.24
CA ALA A 127 -10.09 1.74 5.84
C ALA A 127 -10.85 3.00 5.42
N GLU A 128 -11.84 3.41 6.23
CA GLU A 128 -12.63 4.63 5.96
C GLU A 128 -11.76 5.89 6.06
N LYS A 129 -10.86 5.96 7.04
CA LYS A 129 -9.89 7.06 7.15
C LYS A 129 -9.03 7.18 5.89
N ILE A 130 -8.49 6.05 5.39
CA ILE A 130 -7.68 6.03 4.17
C ILE A 130 -8.55 6.44 2.97
N ARG A 131 -9.74 5.83 2.79
CA ARG A 131 -10.65 6.16 1.69
C ARG A 131 -10.99 7.65 1.65
N ALA A 132 -11.30 8.25 2.81
CA ALA A 132 -11.63 9.66 2.92
C ALA A 132 -10.46 10.57 2.54
N VAL A 133 -9.24 10.30 3.05
CA VAL A 133 -8.03 11.08 2.76
C VAL A 133 -7.61 10.93 1.29
N LEU A 134 -7.79 9.76 0.70
CA LEU A 134 -7.49 9.55 -0.73
C LEU A 134 -8.49 10.27 -1.65
N ALA A 135 -9.72 10.54 -1.18
CA ALA A 135 -10.71 11.29 -1.93
C ALA A 135 -10.52 12.84 -1.86
N GLU A 136 -9.62 13.32 -0.98
CA GLU A 136 -9.28 14.75 -0.92
C GLU A 136 -8.53 15.21 -2.17
N PRO A 137 -8.70 16.47 -2.62
CA PRO A 137 -8.00 17.00 -3.79
C PRO A 137 -6.48 16.84 -3.72
N TYR A 138 -5.87 16.54 -4.86
CA TYR A 138 -4.43 16.45 -5.05
C TYR A 138 -3.93 17.70 -5.79
N MET A 139 -2.96 18.41 -5.20
CA MET A 139 -2.31 19.55 -5.82
C MET A 139 -0.97 19.12 -6.42
N LEU A 140 -1.01 18.61 -7.67
CA LEU A 140 0.16 18.04 -8.34
C LEU A 140 0.98 19.15 -9.01
N ARG A 141 2.21 19.37 -8.54
CA ARG A 141 3.12 20.41 -9.04
C ARG A 141 4.04 19.83 -10.09
N ILE A 142 4.01 20.45 -11.27
CA ILE A 142 4.83 20.05 -12.41
C ILE A 142 5.83 21.16 -12.70
N GLN A 143 7.11 20.81 -12.70
CA GLN A 143 8.17 21.71 -13.12
C GLN A 143 8.71 21.28 -14.48
N HIS A 144 8.53 22.10 -15.48
CA HIS A 144 9.14 21.91 -16.80
C HIS A 144 10.39 22.78 -16.91
N GLU A 145 11.46 22.24 -17.51
CA GLU A 145 12.68 23.00 -17.77
C GLU A 145 12.36 24.30 -18.52
N GLY A 146 12.76 25.44 -17.95
CA GLY A 146 12.60 26.76 -18.57
C GLY A 146 11.19 27.35 -18.55
N LYS A 147 10.21 26.72 -17.86
CA LYS A 147 8.85 27.24 -17.70
C LYS A 147 8.51 27.47 -16.22
N ALA A 148 7.49 28.31 -15.98
CA ALA A 148 6.93 28.47 -14.65
C ALA A 148 6.32 27.14 -14.16
N GLU A 149 6.42 26.89 -12.84
CA GLU A 149 5.75 25.76 -12.18
C GLU A 149 4.24 25.81 -12.45
N THR A 150 3.66 24.68 -12.84
CA THR A 150 2.21 24.54 -13.07
C THR A 150 1.65 23.57 -12.02
N THR A 151 0.54 23.94 -11.38
CA THR A 151 -0.17 23.08 -10.46
C THR A 151 -1.44 22.54 -11.11
N ILE A 152 -1.63 21.23 -11.08
CA ILE A 152 -2.85 20.55 -11.50
C ILE A 152 -3.60 20.12 -10.24
N GLU A 153 -4.86 20.57 -10.11
CA GLU A 153 -5.78 20.01 -9.13
C GLU A 153 -6.42 18.76 -9.72
N HIS A 154 -6.33 17.64 -9.02
CA HIS A 154 -6.89 16.36 -9.44
C HIS A 154 -7.70 15.72 -8.32
N HIS A 155 -8.80 15.05 -8.67
CA HIS A 155 -9.61 14.26 -7.75
C HIS A 155 -9.50 12.79 -8.14
N CYS A 156 -9.14 11.97 -7.17
CA CYS A 156 -9.04 10.53 -7.31
C CYS A 156 -9.71 9.88 -6.10
N THR A 157 -10.37 8.77 -6.30
CA THR A 157 -10.89 7.92 -5.22
C THR A 157 -10.20 6.56 -5.26
N SER A 158 -10.48 5.70 -4.30
CA SER A 158 -9.96 4.34 -4.30
C SER A 158 -11.03 3.33 -3.92
N SER A 159 -10.98 2.18 -4.57
CA SER A 159 -11.74 1.00 -4.20
C SER A 159 -10.89 0.12 -3.30
N ILE A 160 -11.45 -0.37 -2.20
CA ILE A 160 -10.73 -1.04 -1.13
C ILE A 160 -11.35 -2.40 -0.87
N GLY A 161 -10.55 -3.45 -0.97
CA GLY A 161 -10.90 -4.79 -0.52
C GLY A 161 -10.19 -5.12 0.78
N ALA A 162 -10.90 -5.60 1.79
CA ALA A 162 -10.35 -5.93 3.09
C ALA A 162 -10.62 -7.38 3.47
N VAL A 163 -9.66 -8.02 4.12
CA VAL A 163 -9.79 -9.36 4.68
C VAL A 163 -9.18 -9.41 6.07
N LEU A 164 -9.86 -10.08 6.99
CA LEU A 164 -9.31 -10.41 8.31
C LEU A 164 -8.67 -11.80 8.25
N PHE A 165 -7.54 -11.95 8.92
CA PHE A 165 -6.90 -13.26 9.08
C PHE A 165 -6.57 -13.52 10.55
N ILE A 166 -6.56 -14.79 10.92
CA ILE A 166 -6.10 -15.26 12.22
C ILE A 166 -5.35 -16.59 12.02
N ASN A 167 -4.30 -16.80 12.80
CA ASN A 167 -3.46 -17.99 12.71
C ASN A 167 -2.82 -18.19 11.31
N HIS A 168 -2.60 -19.44 10.91
CA HIS A 168 -2.15 -19.87 9.57
C HIS A 168 -3.23 -20.75 8.89
N GLU A 169 -4.49 -20.33 8.95
CA GLU A 169 -5.60 -21.07 8.33
C GLU A 169 -5.62 -20.95 6.80
N ALA A 170 -4.97 -19.89 6.27
CA ALA A 170 -4.82 -19.66 4.85
C ALA A 170 -3.35 -19.33 4.50
N SER A 171 -2.98 -19.42 3.23
CA SER A 171 -1.68 -18.94 2.75
C SER A 171 -1.71 -17.41 2.60
N SER A 172 -0.52 -16.77 2.62
CA SER A 172 -0.40 -15.34 2.29
C SER A 172 -0.93 -15.01 0.90
N GLU A 173 -0.76 -15.93 -0.06
CA GLU A 173 -1.29 -15.79 -1.42
C GLU A 173 -2.83 -15.78 -1.44
N ASP A 174 -3.49 -16.65 -0.65
CA ASP A 174 -4.95 -16.68 -0.55
C ASP A 174 -5.49 -15.39 0.08
N ILE A 175 -4.85 -14.87 1.13
CA ILE A 175 -5.24 -13.62 1.81
C ILE A 175 -5.17 -12.45 0.84
N ILE A 176 -4.08 -12.33 0.07
CA ILE A 176 -3.94 -11.28 -0.95
C ILE A 176 -5.02 -11.42 -2.02
N LYS A 177 -5.25 -12.65 -2.52
CA LYS A 177 -6.27 -12.92 -3.53
C LYS A 177 -7.68 -12.59 -3.06
N TRP A 178 -8.03 -12.90 -1.83
CA TRP A 178 -9.36 -12.58 -1.29
C TRP A 178 -9.58 -11.07 -1.12
N ALA A 179 -8.55 -10.34 -0.71
CA ALA A 179 -8.61 -8.89 -0.63
C ALA A 179 -8.72 -8.25 -2.02
N ASP A 180 -7.96 -8.74 -3.01
CA ASP A 180 -8.05 -8.29 -4.42
C ASP A 180 -9.46 -8.54 -4.99
N MET A 181 -10.04 -9.74 -4.77
CA MET A 181 -11.41 -10.03 -5.20
C MET A 181 -12.45 -9.11 -4.56
N ALA A 182 -12.29 -8.78 -3.27
CA ALA A 182 -13.16 -7.84 -2.58
C ALA A 182 -13.00 -6.41 -3.14
N MET A 183 -11.78 -5.97 -3.43
CA MET A 183 -11.50 -4.69 -4.07
C MET A 183 -12.16 -4.60 -5.45
N TYR A 184 -12.07 -5.66 -6.25
CA TYR A 184 -12.74 -5.73 -7.54
C TYR A 184 -14.27 -5.60 -7.42
N GLN A 185 -14.89 -6.24 -6.41
CA GLN A 185 -16.31 -6.08 -6.10
C GLN A 185 -16.65 -4.63 -5.72
N ALA A 186 -15.79 -3.95 -4.95
CA ALA A 186 -15.97 -2.53 -4.64
C ALA A 186 -15.94 -1.65 -5.91
N LYS A 187 -15.05 -1.95 -6.86
CA LYS A 187 -15.02 -1.28 -8.18
C LYS A 187 -16.28 -1.51 -8.99
N GLU A 188 -16.75 -2.76 -9.10
CA GLU A 188 -17.98 -3.08 -9.82
C GLU A 188 -19.23 -2.44 -9.20
N ALA A 189 -19.24 -2.23 -7.88
CA ALA A 189 -20.31 -1.55 -7.17
C ALA A 189 -20.33 -0.03 -7.32
N GLY A 190 -19.40 0.55 -8.10
CA GLY A 190 -19.35 1.97 -8.43
C GLY A 190 -18.08 2.70 -7.98
N GLY A 191 -17.13 2.01 -7.40
CA GLY A 191 -15.88 2.59 -6.89
C GLY A 191 -16.04 3.42 -5.60
N ASN A 192 -14.94 3.90 -5.05
CA ASN A 192 -14.91 4.67 -3.80
C ASN A 192 -15.62 3.96 -2.63
N LEU A 193 -15.44 2.66 -2.54
CA LEU A 193 -16.12 1.78 -1.59
C LEU A 193 -15.12 0.86 -0.89
N ILE A 194 -15.54 0.39 0.28
CA ILE A 194 -14.82 -0.63 1.05
C ILE A 194 -15.66 -1.90 1.04
N GLN A 195 -15.08 -3.00 0.59
CA GLN A 195 -15.70 -4.32 0.61
C GLN A 195 -14.86 -5.26 1.48
N PHE A 196 -15.49 -5.87 2.48
CA PHE A 196 -14.86 -6.94 3.25
C PHE A 196 -15.12 -8.29 2.57
N SER A 197 -14.06 -9.08 2.42
CA SER A 197 -14.18 -10.45 1.99
C SER A 197 -14.77 -11.29 3.12
N ASP A 198 -15.83 -12.03 2.83
CA ASP A 198 -16.29 -13.13 3.68
C ASP A 198 -15.29 -14.29 3.53
N SER A 199 -14.15 -14.21 4.24
CA SER A 199 -13.28 -15.38 4.34
C SER A 199 -14.08 -16.51 4.94
N LYS A 200 -14.52 -17.46 4.13
CA LYS A 200 -14.96 -18.76 4.62
C LYS A 200 -13.69 -19.45 5.13
N ALA A 201 -13.46 -19.31 6.46
CA ALA A 201 -12.68 -20.28 7.17
C ALA A 201 -13.36 -21.64 7.08
#